data_f3fd386860a212958b579280f098bb72
#
_entry.id   f3fd386860a212958b579280f098bb72
#
_cell.length_a   1.000
_cell.length_b   1.000
_cell.length_c   1.000
_cell.angle_alpha   90.00
_cell.angle_beta   90.00
_cell.angle_gamma   90.00
#
_symmetry.space_group_name_H-M   'P 1'
#
loop_
_entity.id
_entity.type
_entity.pdbx_description
1 polymer ?
#
loop_
_entity_poly.entity_id
_entity_poly.type
_entity_poly.pdbx_seq_one_letter_code
_entity_poly.pdbx_strand_id
1 'polypeptide(L)'
;TQSAQIALLENLQREDLNYIEEAEAYYNLMNDHNFTQEEIASKMGKKQSTVANKLRLLKLSPQVRGLCLENSLTERHARALLSVTDEKLQLKIIEKVIKNGLNVKKTEELINKELLKLAGKSLNSKNKNVKSIFPAKLYVNTIKQVFDKFNIPANYKFNESEEYIQI
;
A
#
# COMPACT_ATOMS: atom_id res chain seq x y z
N THR A 1 -13.07 30.16 -5.06
CA THR A 1 -12.42 31.42 -5.47
C THR A 1 -10.91 31.24 -5.47
N GLN A 2 -10.23 31.86 -6.43
CA GLN A 2 -8.79 31.74 -6.66
C GLN A 2 -7.94 32.06 -5.41
N SER A 3 -8.41 32.99 -4.58
CA SER A 3 -7.77 33.39 -3.32
C SER A 3 -7.74 32.25 -2.29
N ALA A 4 -8.79 31.46 -2.17
CA ALA A 4 -8.85 30.33 -1.25
C ALA A 4 -7.90 29.18 -1.69
N GLN A 5 -7.75 28.98 -3.00
CA GLN A 5 -6.82 28.00 -3.56
C GLN A 5 -5.36 28.34 -3.27
N ILE A 6 -5.01 29.61 -3.38
CA ILE A 6 -3.64 30.12 -3.08
C ILE A 6 -3.35 29.95 -1.60
N ALA A 7 -4.26 30.33 -0.71
CA ALA A 7 -4.09 30.18 0.73
C ALA A 7 -3.95 28.70 1.16
N LEU A 8 -4.69 27.79 0.49
CA LEU A 8 -4.60 26.36 0.77
C LEU A 8 -3.27 25.76 0.31
N LEU A 9 -2.79 26.19 -0.86
CA LEU A 9 -1.47 25.77 -1.38
C LEU A 9 -0.33 26.30 -0.50
N GLU A 10 -0.45 27.55 -0.02
CA GLU A 10 0.53 28.14 0.91
C GLU A 10 0.55 27.38 2.24
N ASN A 11 -0.62 27.05 2.78
CA ASN A 11 -0.74 26.26 4.01
C ASN A 11 -0.14 24.84 3.86
N LEU A 12 -0.20 24.28 2.65
CA LEU A 12 0.35 22.98 2.31
C LEU A 12 1.89 22.98 2.16
N GLN A 13 2.49 24.15 1.96
CA GLN A 13 3.94 24.35 1.90
C GLN A 13 4.59 24.51 3.29
N ARG A 14 3.78 24.47 4.37
CA ARG A 14 4.32 24.50 5.74
C ARG A 14 5.15 23.24 6.02
N GLU A 15 6.29 23.43 6.65
CA GLU A 15 7.24 22.34 6.95
C GLU A 15 6.80 21.44 8.12
N ASP A 16 5.74 21.81 8.85
CA ASP A 16 5.27 21.16 10.07
C ASP A 16 4.11 20.15 9.86
N LEU A 17 3.60 19.99 8.63
CA LEU A 17 2.54 19.02 8.33
C LEU A 17 3.04 17.58 8.44
N ASN A 18 2.30 16.75 9.19
CA ASN A 18 2.56 15.32 9.14
C ASN A 18 2.05 14.70 7.82
N TYR A 19 2.51 13.48 7.52
CA TYR A 19 2.22 12.85 6.22
C TYR A 19 0.73 12.49 6.00
N ILE A 20 -0.09 12.41 7.06
CA ILE A 20 -1.54 12.22 6.97
C ILE A 20 -2.23 13.55 6.69
N GLU A 21 -1.87 14.62 7.38
CA GLU A 21 -2.38 15.97 7.11
C GLU A 21 -2.07 16.41 5.69
N GLU A 22 -0.87 16.12 5.20
CA GLU A 22 -0.51 16.36 3.79
C GLU A 22 -1.41 15.58 2.83
N ALA A 23 -1.72 14.30 3.14
CA ALA A 23 -2.62 13.50 2.34
C ALA A 23 -4.07 14.04 2.34
N GLU A 24 -4.56 14.49 3.50
CA GLU A 24 -5.90 15.09 3.65
C GLU A 24 -5.99 16.42 2.89
N ALA A 25 -4.95 17.25 2.93
CA ALA A 25 -4.90 18.49 2.17
C ALA A 25 -4.92 18.23 0.64
N TYR A 26 -4.20 17.21 0.15
CA TYR A 26 -4.30 16.81 -1.27
C TYR A 26 -5.70 16.32 -1.62
N TYR A 27 -6.33 15.55 -0.75
CA TYR A 27 -7.70 15.08 -0.95
C TYR A 27 -8.70 16.24 -1.05
N ASN A 28 -8.60 17.24 -0.16
CA ASN A 28 -9.44 18.43 -0.18
C ASN A 28 -9.22 19.27 -1.44
N LEU A 29 -7.97 19.43 -1.89
CA LEU A 29 -7.68 20.11 -3.16
C LEU A 29 -8.35 19.43 -4.35
N MET A 30 -8.38 18.11 -4.38
CA MET A 30 -9.04 17.37 -5.46
C MET A 30 -10.57 17.50 -5.41
N ASN A 31 -11.18 17.38 -4.23
CA ASN A 31 -12.64 17.35 -4.11
C ASN A 31 -13.28 18.75 -4.12
N ASP A 32 -12.67 19.71 -3.41
CA ASP A 32 -13.28 21.03 -3.23
C ASP A 32 -12.87 22.02 -4.32
N HIS A 33 -11.72 21.75 -4.97
CA HIS A 33 -11.13 22.66 -5.94
C HIS A 33 -10.86 22.02 -7.30
N ASN A 34 -11.28 20.76 -7.51
CA ASN A 34 -11.15 20.01 -8.76
C ASN A 34 -9.71 19.92 -9.32
N PHE A 35 -8.69 19.98 -8.45
CA PHE A 35 -7.32 19.73 -8.87
C PHE A 35 -7.09 18.26 -9.21
N THR A 36 -6.36 18.01 -10.28
CA THR A 36 -5.84 16.68 -10.58
C THR A 36 -4.57 16.38 -9.76
N GLN A 37 -4.24 15.11 -9.60
CA GLN A 37 -2.99 14.71 -8.92
C GLN A 37 -1.74 15.28 -9.62
N GLU A 38 -1.78 15.44 -10.94
CA GLU A 38 -0.70 16.00 -11.74
C GLU A 38 -0.52 17.50 -11.47
N GLU A 39 -1.63 18.25 -11.40
CA GLU A 39 -1.59 19.68 -11.07
C GLU A 39 -1.08 19.93 -9.66
N ILE A 40 -1.53 19.13 -8.67
CA ILE A 40 -1.02 19.20 -7.30
C ILE A 40 0.49 18.91 -7.29
N ALA A 41 0.91 17.83 -7.94
CA ALA A 41 2.31 17.45 -8.01
C ALA A 41 3.19 18.56 -8.64
N SER A 42 2.73 19.14 -9.74
CA SER A 42 3.41 20.24 -10.42
C SER A 42 3.54 21.47 -9.51
N LYS A 43 2.44 21.88 -8.84
CA LYS A 43 2.46 23.04 -7.93
C LYS A 43 3.33 22.83 -6.69
N MET A 44 3.42 21.58 -6.22
CA MET A 44 4.23 21.21 -5.05
C MET A 44 5.68 20.82 -5.40
N GLY A 45 6.06 20.85 -6.67
CA GLY A 45 7.39 20.40 -7.12
C GLY A 45 7.66 18.92 -6.84
N LYS A 46 6.60 18.08 -6.77
CA LYS A 46 6.67 16.65 -6.48
C LYS A 46 6.29 15.83 -7.72
N LYS A 47 6.58 14.52 -7.67
CA LYS A 47 6.10 13.60 -8.71
C LYS A 47 4.63 13.22 -8.44
N GLN A 48 3.84 13.04 -9.49
CA GLN A 48 2.45 12.57 -9.38
C GLN A 48 2.34 11.30 -8.54
N SER A 49 3.28 10.35 -8.69
CA SER A 49 3.33 9.12 -7.88
C SER A 49 3.49 9.36 -6.38
N THR A 50 4.14 10.48 -5.98
CA THR A 50 4.26 10.87 -4.57
C THR A 50 2.91 11.31 -4.03
N VAL A 51 2.17 12.14 -4.76
CA VAL A 51 0.81 12.57 -4.41
C VAL A 51 -0.13 11.35 -4.32
N ALA A 52 -0.07 10.47 -5.31
CA ALA A 52 -0.87 9.24 -5.32
C ALA A 52 -0.58 8.34 -4.12
N ASN A 53 0.69 8.17 -3.73
CA ASN A 53 1.08 7.39 -2.55
C ASN A 53 0.56 8.00 -1.25
N LYS A 54 0.60 9.32 -1.12
CA LYS A 54 0.03 10.04 0.04
C LYS A 54 -1.48 9.81 0.14
N LEU A 55 -2.22 10.03 -0.94
CA LEU A 55 -3.67 9.81 -0.99
C LEU A 55 -4.07 8.37 -0.62
N ARG A 56 -3.25 7.38 -0.98
CA ARG A 56 -3.51 5.99 -0.60
C ARG A 56 -3.51 5.76 0.91
N LEU A 57 -2.78 6.57 1.69
CA LEU A 57 -2.75 6.46 3.15
C LEU A 57 -4.12 6.70 3.79
N LEU A 58 -4.97 7.50 3.14
CA LEU A 58 -6.33 7.76 3.60
C LEU A 58 -7.24 6.52 3.55
N LYS A 59 -6.82 5.46 2.87
CA LYS A 59 -7.52 4.16 2.89
C LYS A 59 -7.34 3.40 4.22
N LEU A 60 -6.34 3.76 5.01
CA LEU A 60 -6.19 3.25 6.37
C LEU A 60 -7.30 3.82 7.25
N SER A 61 -7.81 3.03 8.19
CA SER A 61 -8.80 3.53 9.13
C SER A 61 -8.26 4.66 10.00
N PRO A 62 -9.11 5.56 10.51
CA PRO A 62 -8.68 6.64 11.40
C PRO A 62 -7.90 6.15 12.61
N GLN A 63 -8.28 5.00 13.18
CA GLN A 63 -7.58 4.38 14.30
C GLN A 63 -6.15 3.96 13.93
N VAL A 64 -5.97 3.32 12.79
CA VAL A 64 -4.65 2.90 12.28
C VAL A 64 -3.76 4.11 11.99
N ARG A 65 -4.33 5.17 11.38
CA ARG A 65 -3.62 6.43 11.11
C ARG A 65 -3.17 7.11 12.41
N GLY A 66 -4.06 7.19 13.40
CA GLY A 66 -3.76 7.75 14.72
C GLY A 66 -2.60 7.03 15.39
N LEU A 67 -2.64 5.70 15.48
CA LEU A 67 -1.55 4.90 16.07
C LEU A 67 -0.22 5.08 15.35
N CYS A 68 -0.24 5.24 14.02
CA CYS A 68 0.98 5.50 13.27
C CYS A 68 1.62 6.84 13.66
N LEU A 69 0.82 7.89 13.82
CA LEU A 69 1.29 9.23 14.20
C LEU A 69 1.76 9.28 15.66
N GLU A 70 0.94 8.78 16.58
CA GLU A 70 1.23 8.75 18.02
C GLU A 70 2.55 8.04 18.35
N ASN A 71 2.87 7.00 17.60
CA ASN A 71 4.09 6.22 17.79
C ASN A 71 5.22 6.58 16.82
N SER A 72 5.13 7.74 16.17
CA SER A 72 6.16 8.26 15.26
C SER A 72 6.56 7.28 14.15
N LEU A 73 5.62 6.44 13.69
CA LEU A 73 5.85 5.56 12.55
C LEU A 73 5.95 6.38 11.28
N THR A 74 6.90 6.06 10.43
CA THR A 74 7.13 6.80 9.19
C THR A 74 6.03 6.50 8.14
N GLU A 75 5.88 7.37 7.15
CA GLU A 75 5.01 7.16 5.99
C GLU A 75 5.21 5.77 5.36
N ARG A 76 6.46 5.29 5.32
CA ARG A 76 6.79 3.97 4.75
C ARG A 76 6.17 2.82 5.55
N HIS A 77 6.12 2.93 6.90
CA HIS A 77 5.43 1.94 7.74
C HIS A 77 3.91 1.95 7.45
N ALA A 78 3.30 3.13 7.42
CA ALA A 78 1.88 3.29 7.11
C ALA A 78 1.54 2.74 5.71
N ARG A 79 2.40 3.00 4.72
CA ARG A 79 2.23 2.49 3.36
C ARG A 79 2.34 0.96 3.28
N ALA A 80 3.23 0.34 4.04
CA ALA A 80 3.35 -1.11 4.10
C ALA A 80 2.05 -1.77 4.62
N LEU A 81 1.37 -1.14 5.58
CA LEU A 81 0.09 -1.62 6.13
C LEU A 81 -1.06 -1.63 5.11
N LEU A 82 -0.98 -0.85 4.04
CA LEU A 82 -1.99 -0.86 2.97
C LEU A 82 -2.11 -2.21 2.24
N SER A 83 -1.10 -3.07 2.33
CA SER A 83 -1.15 -4.43 1.77
C SER A 83 -2.05 -5.37 2.58
N VAL A 84 -2.41 -4.99 3.79
CA VAL A 84 -3.29 -5.74 4.70
C VAL A 84 -4.69 -5.15 4.60
N THR A 85 -5.67 -5.92 4.16
CA THR A 85 -7.07 -5.45 3.99
C THR A 85 -7.88 -5.50 5.28
N ASP A 86 -7.52 -6.38 6.20
CA ASP A 86 -8.21 -6.55 7.49
C ASP A 86 -7.66 -5.57 8.53
N GLU A 87 -8.51 -4.66 9.00
CA GLU A 87 -8.16 -3.66 10.02
C GLU A 87 -7.68 -4.29 11.33
N LYS A 88 -8.31 -5.37 11.79
CA LYS A 88 -7.89 -6.06 13.03
C LYS A 88 -6.47 -6.59 12.90
N LEU A 89 -6.13 -7.08 11.71
CA LEU A 89 -4.77 -7.54 11.44
C LEU A 89 -3.78 -6.36 11.35
N GLN A 90 -4.19 -5.23 10.75
CA GLN A 90 -3.36 -4.02 10.74
C GLN A 90 -3.03 -3.57 12.16
N LEU A 91 -4.02 -3.48 13.04
CA LEU A 91 -3.84 -3.10 14.45
C LEU A 91 -2.88 -4.05 15.17
N LYS A 92 -3.07 -5.36 15.01
CA LYS A 92 -2.17 -6.38 15.60
C LYS A 92 -0.72 -6.26 15.10
N ILE A 93 -0.53 -5.92 13.83
CA ILE A 93 0.79 -5.70 13.25
C ILE A 93 1.42 -4.44 13.83
N ILE A 94 0.67 -3.33 13.91
CA ILE A 94 1.15 -2.07 14.49
C ILE A 94 1.61 -2.28 15.92
N GLU A 95 0.83 -2.95 16.77
CA GLU A 95 1.22 -3.26 18.16
C GLU A 95 2.57 -3.98 18.21
N LYS A 96 2.79 -4.95 17.34
CA LYS A 96 4.08 -5.67 17.26
C LYS A 96 5.22 -4.78 16.76
N VAL A 97 4.93 -3.91 15.79
CA VAL A 97 5.91 -2.94 15.25
C VAL A 97 6.37 -1.99 16.36
N ILE A 98 5.42 -1.43 17.09
CA ILE A 98 5.68 -0.50 18.20
C ILE A 98 6.45 -1.21 19.34
N LYS A 99 5.92 -2.35 19.80
CA LYS A 99 6.51 -3.11 20.92
C LYS A 99 7.96 -3.51 20.67
N ASN A 100 8.29 -3.86 19.43
CA ASN A 100 9.62 -4.37 19.07
C ASN A 100 10.51 -3.33 18.37
N GLY A 101 10.06 -2.10 18.18
CA GLY A 101 10.80 -1.04 17.49
C GLY A 101 11.23 -1.45 16.06
N LEU A 102 10.33 -2.07 15.31
CA LEU A 102 10.67 -2.63 14.00
C LEU A 102 10.89 -1.51 12.99
N ASN A 103 11.94 -1.63 12.18
CA ASN A 103 12.14 -0.77 11.01
C ASN A 103 11.22 -1.19 9.85
N VAL A 104 11.17 -0.38 8.79
CA VAL A 104 10.30 -0.60 7.62
C VAL A 104 10.47 -2.00 7.04
N LYS A 105 11.72 -2.46 6.82
CA LYS A 105 12.00 -3.78 6.24
C LYS A 105 11.45 -4.92 7.11
N LYS A 106 11.71 -4.88 8.41
CA LYS A 106 11.18 -5.89 9.36
C LYS A 106 9.66 -5.83 9.47
N THR A 107 9.06 -4.65 9.31
CA THR A 107 7.61 -4.48 9.25
C THR A 107 7.02 -5.17 8.02
N GLU A 108 7.63 -4.99 6.84
CA GLU A 108 7.23 -5.66 5.60
C GLU A 108 7.37 -7.19 5.72
N GLU A 109 8.48 -7.68 6.29
CA GLU A 109 8.68 -9.11 6.57
C GLU A 109 7.62 -9.67 7.52
N LEU A 110 7.26 -8.93 8.58
CA LEU A 110 6.20 -9.30 9.52
C LEU A 110 4.83 -9.38 8.81
N ILE A 111 4.50 -8.39 7.99
CA ILE A 111 3.27 -8.36 7.20
C ILE A 111 3.19 -9.59 6.30
N ASN A 112 4.24 -9.87 5.52
CA ASN A 112 4.31 -11.02 4.64
C ASN A 112 4.11 -12.33 5.41
N LYS A 113 4.77 -12.47 6.58
CA LYS A 113 4.62 -13.65 7.45
C LYS A 113 3.19 -13.84 7.95
N GLU A 114 2.52 -12.76 8.36
CA GLU A 114 1.13 -12.85 8.85
C GLU A 114 0.15 -13.15 7.68
N LEU A 115 0.36 -12.56 6.50
CA LEU A 115 -0.43 -12.87 5.31
C LEU A 115 -0.26 -14.34 4.86
N LEU A 116 0.96 -14.87 4.87
CA LEU A 116 1.23 -16.29 4.56
C LEU A 116 0.57 -17.23 5.57
N LYS A 117 0.54 -16.89 6.86
CA LYS A 117 -0.17 -17.69 7.89
C LYS A 117 -1.67 -17.73 7.63
N LEU A 118 -2.27 -16.63 7.19
CA LEU A 118 -3.69 -16.60 6.83
C LEU A 118 -3.96 -17.47 5.61
N ALA A 119 -3.12 -17.38 4.59
CA ALA A 119 -3.20 -18.23 3.40
C ALA A 119 -3.04 -19.72 3.76
N GLY A 120 -2.06 -20.07 4.61
CA GLY A 120 -1.85 -21.44 5.07
C GLY A 120 -3.00 -21.99 5.94
N LYS A 121 -3.64 -21.15 6.75
CA LYS A 121 -4.85 -21.55 7.50
C LYS A 121 -6.03 -21.79 6.57
N SER A 122 -6.14 -21.05 5.47
CA SER A 122 -7.17 -21.26 4.45
C SER A 122 -6.98 -22.59 3.73
N LEU A 123 -5.73 -23.01 3.47
CA LEU A 123 -5.43 -24.30 2.84
C LEU A 123 -5.69 -25.52 3.74
N ASN A 124 -5.56 -25.37 5.06
CA ASN A 124 -5.82 -26.45 6.04
C ASN A 124 -7.31 -26.56 6.46
N SER A 125 -8.14 -25.60 6.12
CA SER A 125 -9.58 -25.68 6.24
C SER A 125 -10.10 -26.59 5.13
N LYS A 126 -10.68 -27.75 5.49
CA LYS A 126 -11.22 -28.78 4.58
C LYS A 126 -12.39 -28.31 3.67
N ASN A 127 -12.40 -27.09 3.22
CA ASN A 127 -13.35 -26.58 2.23
C ASN A 127 -12.66 -26.45 0.86
N LYS A 128 -13.11 -27.30 -0.06
CA LYS A 128 -12.63 -27.48 -1.44
C LYS A 128 -12.82 -26.28 -2.39
N ASN A 129 -12.99 -25.06 -1.92
CA ASN A 129 -13.17 -23.87 -2.78
C ASN A 129 -12.34 -22.68 -2.31
N VAL A 130 -11.02 -22.86 -2.17
CA VAL A 130 -10.12 -21.73 -1.97
C VAL A 130 -9.63 -21.26 -3.34
N LYS A 131 -10.31 -20.26 -3.89
CA LYS A 131 -9.71 -19.45 -4.97
C LYS A 131 -8.40 -18.88 -4.42
N SER A 132 -7.29 -19.12 -5.09
CA SER A 132 -5.97 -18.57 -4.74
C SER A 132 -6.10 -17.09 -4.41
N ILE A 133 -5.61 -16.67 -3.24
CA ILE A 133 -5.64 -15.28 -2.76
C ILE A 133 -4.82 -14.36 -3.68
N PHE A 134 -3.89 -14.95 -4.43
CA PHE A 134 -3.11 -14.25 -5.45
C PHE A 134 -3.53 -14.73 -6.83
N PRO A 135 -3.84 -13.81 -7.76
CA PRO A 135 -4.09 -14.18 -9.14
C PRO A 135 -2.91 -14.96 -9.70
N ALA A 136 -3.17 -16.12 -10.30
CA ALA A 136 -2.13 -16.97 -10.91
C ALA A 136 -1.21 -16.17 -11.86
N LYS A 137 -1.76 -15.14 -12.52
CA LYS A 137 -1.01 -14.17 -13.35
C LYS A 137 0.15 -13.47 -12.63
N LEU A 138 0.05 -13.26 -11.31
CA LEU A 138 1.12 -12.62 -10.55
C LEU A 138 2.37 -13.51 -10.49
N TYR A 139 2.19 -14.82 -10.25
CA TYR A 139 3.28 -15.78 -10.22
C TYR A 139 3.91 -15.95 -11.59
N VAL A 140 3.09 -16.06 -12.63
CA VAL A 140 3.57 -16.18 -14.03
C VAL A 140 4.38 -14.94 -14.41
N ASN A 141 3.94 -13.73 -14.06
CA ASN A 141 4.69 -12.52 -14.34
C ASN A 141 6.02 -12.46 -13.58
N THR A 142 6.05 -12.92 -12.32
CA THR A 142 7.30 -12.99 -11.54
C THR A 142 8.29 -13.98 -12.16
N ILE A 143 7.80 -15.15 -12.57
CA ILE A 143 8.62 -16.17 -13.24
C ILE A 143 9.16 -15.64 -14.57
N LYS A 144 8.32 -14.97 -15.38
CA LYS A 144 8.73 -14.30 -16.61
C LYS A 144 9.85 -13.31 -16.38
N GLN A 145 9.67 -12.39 -15.39
CA GLN A 145 10.68 -11.40 -15.06
C GLN A 145 12.03 -12.03 -14.65
N VAL A 146 11.99 -13.16 -13.94
CA VAL A 146 13.21 -13.90 -13.57
C VAL A 146 13.89 -14.50 -14.81
N PHE A 147 13.13 -15.12 -15.70
CA PHE A 147 13.67 -15.71 -16.93
C PHE A 147 14.23 -14.64 -17.87
N ASP A 148 13.54 -13.53 -18.03
CA ASP A 148 14.01 -12.38 -18.82
C ASP A 148 15.30 -11.79 -18.23
N LYS A 149 15.37 -11.67 -16.90
CA LYS A 149 16.55 -11.13 -16.19
C LYS A 149 17.80 -12.00 -16.37
N PHE A 150 17.62 -13.31 -16.45
CA PHE A 150 18.73 -14.27 -16.59
C PHE A 150 18.90 -14.76 -18.03
N ASN A 151 18.22 -14.17 -19.03
CA ASN A 151 18.27 -14.58 -20.45
C ASN A 151 18.01 -16.07 -20.66
N ILE A 152 17.11 -16.67 -19.89
CA ILE A 152 16.73 -18.07 -20.03
C ILE A 152 15.66 -18.17 -21.12
N PRO A 153 15.93 -18.82 -22.27
CA PRO A 153 14.92 -19.00 -23.30
C PRO A 153 13.87 -19.99 -22.80
N ALA A 154 12.65 -19.51 -22.56
CA ALA A 154 11.55 -20.35 -22.12
C ALA A 154 10.29 -20.03 -22.94
N ASN A 155 9.68 -21.06 -23.50
CA ASN A 155 8.35 -21.01 -24.09
C ASN A 155 7.35 -21.52 -23.05
N TYR A 156 6.47 -20.64 -22.55
CA TYR A 156 5.43 -21.04 -21.61
C TYR A 156 4.05 -20.96 -22.24
N LYS A 157 3.26 -22.02 -22.09
CA LYS A 157 1.83 -22.01 -22.31
C LYS A 157 1.13 -21.93 -20.97
N PHE A 158 0.35 -20.89 -20.75
CA PHE A 158 -0.46 -20.76 -19.56
C PHE A 158 -1.82 -21.43 -19.80
N ASN A 159 -2.06 -22.53 -19.08
CA ASN A 159 -3.38 -23.19 -19.04
C ASN A 159 -3.93 -23.04 -17.62
N GLU A 160 -5.00 -22.27 -17.47
CA GLU A 160 -5.73 -22.12 -16.22
C GLU A 160 -6.76 -23.24 -16.14
N SER A 161 -6.53 -24.24 -15.30
CA SER A 161 -7.54 -25.22 -14.92
C SER A 161 -7.97 -25.01 -13.48
N GLU A 162 -9.16 -25.47 -13.10
CA GLU A 162 -9.71 -25.23 -11.76
C GLU A 162 -8.90 -25.90 -10.62
N GLU A 163 -7.98 -26.79 -10.92
CA GLU A 163 -7.26 -27.60 -9.92
C GLU A 163 -5.75 -27.33 -9.84
N TYR A 164 -5.07 -26.88 -10.91
CA TYR A 164 -3.62 -26.65 -10.90
C TYR A 164 -3.16 -25.75 -12.06
N ILE A 165 -1.95 -25.20 -11.89
CA ILE A 165 -1.26 -24.44 -12.95
C ILE A 165 -0.16 -25.35 -13.50
N GLN A 166 -0.18 -25.58 -14.80
CA GLN A 166 0.90 -26.26 -15.54
C GLN A 166 1.77 -25.21 -16.25
N ILE A 167 3.07 -25.24 -15.99
CA ILE A 167 4.06 -24.32 -16.58
C ILE A 167 4.85 -25.06 -17.65
#